data_d78f1a5ef6b58c4106663f72579cefce
#
_entry.id   d78f1a5ef6b58c4106663f72579cefce
#
_cell.length_a   1.000
_cell.length_b   1.000
_cell.length_c   1.000
_cell.angle_alpha   90.00
_cell.angle_beta   90.00
_cell.angle_gamma   90.00
#
_symmetry.space_group_name_H-M   'P 1'
#
loop_
_entity.id
_entity.type
_entity.pdbx_description
1 polymer ?
#
loop_
_entity_poly.entity_id
_entity_poly.type
_entity_poly.pdbx_seq_one_letter_code
_entity_poly.pdbx_strand_id
1 'polypeptide(L)'
;HLLVQGPWPAPRVPFRAVAARIGDEWVSLRPIDANRLARRLLQEGWIPGFGPGRIREEVALGRERFDLSWESLEGDRRALVEVKSASLVLDGVALFPDAVSDRASRHLDRLVELAREGFEPWALFVCQRGSARVFRPAEAIDPRFAATLRRACSAGLHAQAYAFRVTPEGVGDPREIPVETGRP
;
A
#
# COMPACT_ATOMS: atom_id res chain seq x y z
N HIS A 1 -16.71 -13.22 -13.69
CA HIS A 1 -15.63 -13.52 -14.64
C HIS A 1 -14.31 -13.52 -13.90
N LEU A 2 -13.40 -14.45 -14.25
CA LEU A 2 -12.04 -14.49 -13.76
C LEU A 2 -11.07 -14.25 -14.91
N LEU A 3 -10.07 -13.41 -14.69
CA LEU A 3 -8.90 -13.32 -15.54
C LEU A 3 -7.85 -14.29 -14.99
N VAL A 4 -7.38 -15.19 -15.85
CA VAL A 4 -6.36 -16.17 -15.49
C VAL A 4 -5.11 -15.94 -16.31
N GLN A 5 -3.96 -16.14 -15.70
CA GLN A 5 -2.65 -16.06 -16.33
C GLN A 5 -2.02 -17.46 -16.36
N GLY A 6 -1.39 -17.82 -17.44
CA GLY A 6 -0.75 -19.11 -17.70
C GLY A 6 -0.91 -19.51 -19.16
N PRO A 7 -0.50 -20.76 -19.54
CA PRO A 7 0.06 -21.77 -18.65
C PRO A 7 1.51 -21.48 -18.25
N TRP A 8 1.86 -21.89 -17.03
CA TRP A 8 3.25 -21.95 -16.60
C TRP A 8 3.75 -23.40 -16.61
N PRO A 9 5.02 -23.64 -16.79
CA PRO A 9 5.59 -24.97 -16.75
C PRO A 9 5.68 -25.55 -15.32
N ALA A 10 4.60 -25.41 -14.55
CA ALA A 10 4.51 -25.93 -13.19
C ALA A 10 3.55 -27.12 -13.14
N PRO A 11 3.94 -28.26 -12.57
CA PRO A 11 3.21 -29.53 -12.70
C PRO A 11 1.88 -29.59 -11.95
N ARG A 12 1.59 -28.66 -11.03
CA ARG A 12 0.40 -28.74 -10.17
C ARG A 12 -0.65 -27.66 -10.41
N VAL A 13 -0.27 -26.47 -10.86
CA VAL A 13 -1.22 -25.36 -11.10
C VAL A 13 -0.76 -24.55 -12.31
N PRO A 14 -1.19 -24.96 -13.54
CA PRO A 14 -0.74 -24.30 -14.77
C PRO A 14 -1.34 -22.90 -14.96
N PHE A 15 -2.44 -22.57 -14.25
CA PHE A 15 -3.11 -21.27 -14.33
C PHE A 15 -3.32 -20.66 -12.95
N ARG A 16 -3.24 -19.34 -12.88
CA ARG A 16 -3.54 -18.57 -11.66
C ARG A 16 -4.57 -17.50 -11.98
N ALA A 17 -5.61 -17.39 -11.16
CA ALA A 17 -6.50 -16.24 -11.21
C ALA A 17 -5.73 -14.98 -10.76
N VAL A 18 -5.75 -13.94 -11.59
CA VAL A 18 -5.04 -12.69 -11.34
C VAL A 18 -5.98 -11.51 -11.11
N ALA A 19 -7.20 -11.57 -11.65
CA ALA A 19 -8.25 -10.61 -11.38
C ALA A 19 -9.63 -11.27 -11.43
N ALA A 20 -10.59 -10.67 -10.74
CA ALA A 20 -12.00 -11.04 -10.80
C ALA A 20 -12.84 -9.82 -11.18
N ARG A 21 -13.93 -10.04 -11.91
CA ARG A 21 -14.92 -9.01 -12.17
C ARG A 21 -16.02 -9.09 -11.13
N ILE A 22 -16.23 -7.98 -10.40
CA ILE A 22 -17.28 -7.81 -9.41
C ILE A 22 -18.17 -6.66 -9.88
N GLY A 23 -19.41 -6.97 -10.27
CA GLY A 23 -20.26 -6.00 -10.98
C GLY A 23 -19.60 -5.56 -12.28
N ASP A 24 -19.40 -4.27 -12.43
CA ASP A 24 -18.75 -3.68 -13.61
C ASP A 24 -17.26 -3.37 -13.42
N GLU A 25 -16.68 -3.76 -12.28
CA GLU A 25 -15.30 -3.48 -11.93
C GLU A 25 -14.43 -4.74 -11.93
N TRP A 26 -13.21 -4.62 -12.46
CA TRP A 26 -12.16 -5.61 -12.26
C TRP A 26 -11.39 -5.33 -10.98
N VAL A 27 -11.14 -6.37 -10.20
CA VAL A 27 -10.43 -6.33 -8.93
C VAL A 27 -9.22 -7.25 -9.02
N SER A 28 -8.04 -6.75 -8.69
CA SER A 28 -6.84 -7.59 -8.62
C SER A 28 -6.96 -8.62 -7.49
N LEU A 29 -6.59 -9.85 -7.78
CA LEU A 29 -6.43 -10.94 -6.80
C LEU A 29 -4.95 -11.12 -6.38
N ARG A 30 -4.10 -10.15 -6.68
CA ARG A 30 -2.65 -10.20 -6.44
C ARG A 30 -2.21 -9.08 -5.48
N PRO A 31 -2.27 -9.30 -4.16
CA PRO A 31 -1.81 -8.31 -3.19
C PRO A 31 -0.34 -7.91 -3.37
N ILE A 32 0.49 -8.84 -3.88
CA ILE A 32 1.93 -8.61 -4.16
C ILE A 32 2.15 -7.48 -5.19
N ASP A 33 1.19 -7.23 -6.08
CA ASP A 33 1.32 -6.16 -7.06
C ASP A 33 1.25 -4.76 -6.41
N ALA A 34 0.77 -4.66 -5.17
CA ALA A 34 0.76 -3.40 -4.43
C ALA A 34 2.17 -2.81 -4.27
N ASN A 35 3.18 -3.64 -3.98
CA ASN A 35 4.56 -3.18 -3.85
C ASN A 35 5.12 -2.66 -5.18
N ARG A 36 4.79 -3.31 -6.31
CA ARG A 36 5.17 -2.84 -7.64
C ARG A 36 4.52 -1.50 -7.97
N LEU A 37 3.24 -1.33 -7.64
CA LEU A 37 2.50 -0.09 -7.85
C LEU A 37 3.03 1.03 -6.95
N ALA A 38 3.33 0.75 -5.68
CA ALA A 38 3.96 1.69 -4.77
C ALA A 38 5.35 2.14 -5.27
N ARG A 39 6.16 1.20 -5.77
CA ARG A 39 7.43 1.53 -6.41
C ARG A 39 7.24 2.43 -7.64
N ARG A 40 6.25 2.13 -8.49
CA ARG A 40 5.88 2.95 -9.65
C ARG A 40 5.52 4.37 -9.22
N LEU A 41 4.73 4.54 -8.16
CA LEU A 41 4.38 5.86 -7.61
C LEU A 41 5.61 6.69 -7.26
N LEU A 42 6.60 6.09 -6.61
CA LEU A 42 7.87 6.74 -6.26
C LEU A 42 8.71 7.08 -7.51
N GLN A 43 8.84 6.13 -8.44
CA GLN A 43 9.67 6.29 -9.64
C GLN A 43 9.15 7.34 -10.61
N GLU A 44 7.83 7.45 -10.75
CA GLU A 44 7.17 8.36 -11.68
C GLU A 44 6.81 9.71 -11.02
N GLY A 45 7.16 9.91 -9.74
CA GLY A 45 6.94 11.18 -9.04
C GLY A 45 5.49 11.49 -8.71
N TRP A 46 4.64 10.47 -8.56
CA TRP A 46 3.23 10.65 -8.19
C TRP A 46 3.04 11.08 -6.74
N ILE A 47 4.01 10.79 -5.88
CA ILE A 47 3.94 11.12 -4.45
C ILE A 47 4.61 12.48 -4.22
N PRO A 48 3.87 13.52 -3.80
CA PRO A 48 4.46 14.80 -3.48
C PRO A 48 5.58 14.68 -2.44
N GLY A 49 6.67 15.40 -2.65
CA GLY A 49 7.84 15.38 -1.76
C GLY A 49 8.89 14.32 -2.09
N PHE A 50 8.62 13.37 -3.00
CA PHE A 50 9.64 12.47 -3.53
C PHE A 50 10.13 13.00 -4.89
N GLY A 51 11.39 13.36 -4.94
CA GLY A 51 12.10 13.68 -6.18
C GLY A 51 12.87 12.46 -6.71
N PRO A 52 13.78 12.68 -7.67
CA PRO A 52 14.71 11.64 -8.11
C PRO A 52 15.50 11.06 -6.94
N GLY A 53 15.57 9.73 -6.87
CA GLY A 53 16.21 9.06 -5.74
C GLY A 53 16.48 7.59 -6.01
N ARG A 54 17.19 6.97 -5.09
CA ARG A 54 17.47 5.53 -5.11
C ARG A 54 16.39 4.80 -4.35
N ILE A 55 15.70 3.88 -5.02
CA ILE A 55 14.66 3.04 -4.42
C ILE A 55 15.22 1.63 -4.23
N ARG A 56 15.06 1.08 -3.03
CA ARG A 56 15.39 -0.33 -2.71
C ARG A 56 14.12 -1.01 -2.21
N GLU A 57 13.98 -2.29 -2.53
CA GLU A 57 12.88 -3.15 -2.10
C GLU A 57 13.34 -4.06 -0.96
N GLU A 58 12.40 -4.48 -0.13
CA GLU A 58 12.59 -5.44 0.97
C GLU A 58 13.78 -5.11 1.90
N VAL A 59 13.79 -3.88 2.41
CA VAL A 59 14.89 -3.35 3.22
C VAL A 59 14.83 -3.89 4.65
N ALA A 60 15.85 -4.65 5.03
CA ALA A 60 15.98 -5.16 6.39
C ALA A 60 16.64 -4.13 7.31
N LEU A 61 15.98 -3.79 8.42
CA LEU A 61 16.52 -2.95 9.49
C LEU A 61 16.29 -3.65 10.84
N GLY A 62 17.36 -4.17 11.40
CA GLY A 62 17.29 -5.01 12.59
C GLY A 62 16.52 -6.31 12.32
N ARG A 63 15.41 -6.51 13.05
CA ARG A 63 14.54 -7.69 12.89
C ARG A 63 13.36 -7.47 11.95
N GLU A 64 13.15 -6.23 11.51
CA GLU A 64 12.03 -5.86 10.66
C GLU A 64 12.48 -5.71 9.20
N ARG A 65 11.52 -5.92 8.28
CA ARG A 65 11.70 -5.73 6.85
C ARG A 65 10.59 -4.83 6.35
N PHE A 66 11.00 -3.72 5.73
CA PHE A 66 10.11 -2.74 5.11
C PHE A 66 10.03 -2.96 3.61
N ASP A 67 8.90 -2.66 3.03
CA ASP A 67 8.64 -2.93 1.62
C ASP A 67 9.55 -2.13 0.70
N LEU A 68 9.70 -0.83 0.96
CA LEU A 68 10.54 0.06 0.14
C LEU A 68 11.35 1.03 1.03
N SER A 69 12.52 1.43 0.53
CA SER A 69 13.19 2.65 0.97
C SER A 69 13.45 3.55 -0.22
N TRP A 70 13.47 4.84 0.05
CA TRP A 70 13.88 5.87 -0.89
C TRP A 70 14.95 6.74 -0.25
N GLU A 71 15.96 7.14 -1.04
CA GLU A 71 17.04 8.04 -0.65
C GLU A 71 17.22 9.08 -1.76
N SER A 72 17.19 10.37 -1.41
CA SER A 72 17.45 11.44 -2.37
C SER A 72 18.82 11.28 -3.03
N LEU A 73 18.99 11.81 -4.24
CA LEU A 73 20.29 11.73 -4.93
C LEU A 73 21.36 12.52 -4.18
N GLU A 74 20.99 13.60 -3.49
CA GLU A 74 21.88 14.37 -2.63
C GLU A 74 22.19 13.65 -1.30
N GLY A 75 21.44 12.60 -0.95
CA GLY A 75 21.64 11.81 0.25
C GLY A 75 21.22 12.48 1.56
N ASP A 76 20.55 13.63 1.49
CA ASP A 76 20.10 14.43 2.63
C ASP A 76 18.78 13.94 3.22
N ARG A 77 17.98 13.21 2.44
CA ARG A 77 16.68 12.67 2.85
C ARG A 77 16.60 11.16 2.61
N ARG A 78 16.01 10.46 3.58
CA ARG A 78 15.79 9.01 3.50
C ARG A 78 14.39 8.69 4.02
N ALA A 79 13.64 7.91 3.27
CA ALA A 79 12.32 7.45 3.65
C ALA A 79 12.24 5.92 3.75
N LEU A 80 11.42 5.44 4.68
CA LEU A 80 10.98 4.05 4.73
C LEU A 80 9.49 4.00 4.43
N VAL A 81 9.11 3.14 3.53
CA VAL A 81 7.75 3.04 3.04
C VAL A 81 7.22 1.64 3.28
N GLU A 82 6.17 1.56 4.07
CA GLU A 82 5.39 0.35 4.26
C GLU A 82 4.16 0.40 3.34
N VAL A 83 3.98 -0.64 2.55
CA VAL A 83 2.91 -0.74 1.56
C VAL A 83 1.79 -1.63 2.09
N LYS A 84 0.55 -1.18 1.95
CA LYS A 84 -0.64 -1.93 2.34
C LYS A 84 -1.59 -2.06 1.16
N SER A 85 -1.94 -3.29 0.80
CA SER A 85 -2.96 -3.56 -0.22
C SER A 85 -4.35 -3.41 0.38
N ALA A 86 -5.07 -2.36 0.02
CA ALA A 86 -6.44 -2.09 0.47
C ALA A 86 -7.43 -2.60 -0.57
N SER A 87 -7.75 -3.90 -0.54
CA SER A 87 -8.62 -4.56 -1.52
C SER A 87 -10.10 -4.52 -1.16
N LEU A 88 -10.44 -4.32 0.12
CA LEU A 88 -11.82 -4.18 0.57
C LEU A 88 -12.32 -2.76 0.24
N VAL A 89 -13.36 -2.67 -0.62
CA VAL A 89 -14.01 -1.40 -0.93
C VAL A 89 -15.52 -1.56 -0.75
N LEU A 90 -16.10 -0.74 0.11
CA LEU A 90 -17.54 -0.66 0.38
C LEU A 90 -18.01 0.77 0.11
N ASP A 91 -18.98 0.94 -0.76
CA ASP A 91 -19.58 2.24 -1.11
C ASP A 91 -18.53 3.34 -1.46
N GLY A 92 -17.46 2.93 -2.15
CA GLY A 92 -16.37 3.83 -2.53
C GLY A 92 -15.35 4.09 -1.44
N VAL A 93 -15.48 3.49 -0.26
CA VAL A 93 -14.52 3.57 0.84
C VAL A 93 -13.56 2.38 0.76
N ALA A 94 -12.28 2.63 0.51
CA ALA A 94 -11.23 1.63 0.63
C ALA A 94 -10.89 1.43 2.10
N LEU A 95 -10.87 0.18 2.54
CA LEU A 95 -10.68 -0.22 3.93
C LEU A 95 -9.44 -1.11 4.08
N PHE A 96 -8.68 -0.90 5.15
CA PHE A 96 -7.59 -1.78 5.57
C PHE A 96 -7.49 -1.78 7.11
N PRO A 97 -7.18 -2.94 7.73
CA PRO A 97 -7.03 -4.27 7.12
C PRO A 97 -8.39 -4.95 6.88
N ASP A 98 -8.39 -5.98 6.05
CA ASP A 98 -9.54 -6.87 5.80
C ASP A 98 -9.68 -8.01 6.84
N ALA A 99 -8.68 -8.14 7.71
CA ALA A 99 -8.65 -9.03 8.87
C ALA A 99 -7.72 -8.44 9.95
N VAL A 100 -7.90 -8.83 11.22
CA VAL A 100 -7.04 -8.38 12.33
C VAL A 100 -5.57 -8.68 12.04
N SER A 101 -4.70 -7.66 12.17
CA SER A 101 -3.29 -7.74 11.81
C SER A 101 -2.35 -7.07 12.82
N ASP A 102 -1.91 -7.82 13.81
CA ASP A 102 -0.87 -7.36 14.75
C ASP A 102 0.42 -6.94 14.05
N ARG A 103 0.76 -7.60 12.94
CA ARG A 103 1.95 -7.24 12.16
C ARG A 103 1.80 -5.85 11.56
N ALA A 104 0.63 -5.49 11.03
CA ALA A 104 0.42 -4.17 10.43
C ALA A 104 0.62 -3.05 11.48
N SER A 105 0.06 -3.22 12.67
CA SER A 105 0.22 -2.27 13.78
C SER A 105 1.69 -2.13 14.20
N ARG A 106 2.41 -3.25 14.41
CA ARG A 106 3.83 -3.22 14.79
C ARG A 106 4.70 -2.52 13.74
N HIS A 107 4.44 -2.74 12.44
CA HIS A 107 5.20 -2.08 11.38
C HIS A 107 5.03 -0.56 11.41
N LEU A 108 3.81 -0.04 11.69
CA LEU A 108 3.59 1.40 11.82
C LEU A 108 4.31 1.98 13.05
N ASP A 109 4.23 1.29 14.20
CA ASP A 109 4.94 1.70 15.41
C ASP A 109 6.46 1.76 15.14
N ARG A 110 7.01 0.74 14.48
CA ARG A 110 8.45 0.69 14.17
C ARG A 110 8.89 1.77 13.19
N LEU A 111 8.06 2.11 12.19
CA LEU A 111 8.34 3.23 11.28
C LEU A 111 8.49 4.55 12.03
N VAL A 112 7.60 4.82 12.99
CA VAL A 112 7.66 6.04 13.82
C VAL A 112 8.91 6.05 14.70
N GLU A 113 9.33 4.91 15.26
CA GLU A 113 10.58 4.82 16.02
C GLU A 113 11.79 5.16 15.14
N LEU A 114 11.82 4.66 13.90
CA LEU A 114 12.93 4.88 12.96
C LEU A 114 13.02 6.33 12.47
N ALA A 115 11.98 7.15 12.67
CA ALA A 115 12.07 8.59 12.44
C ALA A 115 13.16 9.25 13.30
N ARG A 116 13.41 8.74 14.50
CA ARG A 116 14.51 9.18 15.37
C ARG A 116 15.90 8.85 14.83
N GLU A 117 15.98 7.89 13.91
CA GLU A 117 17.21 7.48 13.22
C GLU A 117 17.40 8.23 11.89
N GLY A 118 16.55 9.25 11.61
CA GLY A 118 16.61 10.12 10.44
C GLY A 118 15.91 9.56 9.20
N PHE A 119 14.97 8.64 9.37
CA PHE A 119 14.10 8.20 8.29
C PHE A 119 12.76 8.93 8.31
N GLU A 120 12.26 9.31 7.15
CA GLU A 120 10.87 9.76 6.99
C GLU A 120 9.95 8.54 6.96
N PRO A 121 8.99 8.41 7.91
CA PRO A 121 8.10 7.26 7.96
C PRO A 121 6.91 7.43 7.01
N TRP A 122 6.67 6.46 6.13
CA TRP A 122 5.59 6.48 5.16
C TRP A 122 4.76 5.20 5.18
N ALA A 123 3.44 5.34 5.12
CA ALA A 123 2.50 4.25 4.86
C ALA A 123 1.74 4.54 3.56
N LEU A 124 1.87 3.68 2.56
CA LEU A 124 1.17 3.78 1.30
C LEU A 124 0.07 2.72 1.21
N PHE A 125 -1.17 3.16 1.12
CA PHE A 125 -2.33 2.30 0.91
C PHE A 125 -2.62 2.21 -0.59
N VAL A 126 -2.37 1.05 -1.17
CA VAL A 126 -2.57 0.78 -2.60
C VAL A 126 -3.89 0.05 -2.78
N CYS A 127 -4.86 0.73 -3.36
CA CYS A 127 -6.17 0.17 -3.66
C CYS A 127 -6.26 -0.19 -5.14
N GLN A 128 -6.27 -1.49 -5.44
CA GLN A 128 -6.39 -1.99 -6.83
C GLN A 128 -7.86 -2.12 -7.23
N ARG A 129 -8.61 -1.03 -7.00
CA ARG A 129 -10.03 -0.87 -7.36
C ARG A 129 -10.30 0.59 -7.72
N GLY A 130 -10.76 0.83 -8.95
CA GLY A 130 -11.02 2.18 -9.47
C GLY A 130 -12.20 2.88 -8.82
N SER A 131 -13.11 2.13 -8.19
CA SER A 131 -14.28 2.66 -7.48
C SER A 131 -13.93 3.32 -6.14
N ALA A 132 -12.75 3.06 -5.55
CA ALA A 132 -12.35 3.66 -4.28
C ALA A 132 -12.19 5.19 -4.41
N ARG A 133 -12.79 5.95 -3.49
CA ARG A 133 -12.80 7.43 -3.48
C ARG A 133 -12.12 8.02 -2.26
N VAL A 134 -12.07 7.26 -1.17
CA VAL A 134 -11.47 7.63 0.10
C VAL A 134 -10.93 6.38 0.77
N PHE A 135 -9.86 6.50 1.53
CA PHE A 135 -9.34 5.44 2.38
C PHE A 135 -9.69 5.70 3.84
N ARG A 136 -10.09 4.65 4.55
CA ARG A 136 -10.26 4.65 6.00
C ARG A 136 -9.69 3.38 6.63
N PRO A 137 -9.12 3.45 7.85
CA PRO A 137 -8.84 2.24 8.60
C PRO A 137 -10.13 1.49 8.91
N ALA A 138 -10.09 0.17 8.76
CA ALA A 138 -11.25 -0.71 9.01
C ALA A 138 -11.46 -0.90 10.51
N GLU A 139 -11.90 0.13 11.22
CA GLU A 139 -12.01 0.15 12.69
C GLU A 139 -12.94 -0.93 13.25
N ALA A 140 -13.99 -1.28 12.51
CA ALA A 140 -14.88 -2.37 12.88
C ALA A 140 -14.22 -3.76 12.81
N ILE A 141 -13.15 -3.90 12.01
CA ILE A 141 -12.40 -5.16 11.84
C ILE A 141 -11.20 -5.20 12.78
N ASP A 142 -10.41 -4.10 12.77
CA ASP A 142 -9.19 -3.98 13.56
C ASP A 142 -9.12 -2.59 14.23
N PRO A 143 -9.78 -2.41 15.38
CA PRO A 143 -9.74 -1.14 16.12
C PRO A 143 -8.33 -0.80 16.60
N ARG A 144 -7.47 -1.81 16.84
CA ARG A 144 -6.07 -1.59 17.22
C ARG A 144 -5.27 -0.97 16.09
N PHE A 145 -5.41 -1.47 14.86
CA PHE A 145 -4.75 -0.88 13.70
C PHE A 145 -5.21 0.56 13.48
N ALA A 146 -6.53 0.82 13.57
CA ALA A 146 -7.08 2.16 13.42
C ALA A 146 -6.50 3.14 14.45
N ALA A 147 -6.45 2.75 15.72
CA ALA A 147 -5.86 3.55 16.78
C ALA A 147 -4.34 3.76 16.56
N THR A 148 -3.62 2.72 16.10
CA THR A 148 -2.20 2.80 15.80
C THR A 148 -1.92 3.74 14.64
N LEU A 149 -2.70 3.68 13.56
CA LEU A 149 -2.54 4.58 12.41
C LEU A 149 -2.75 6.05 12.82
N ARG A 150 -3.82 6.34 13.59
CA ARG A 150 -4.07 7.70 14.12
C ARG A 150 -2.89 8.21 14.93
N ARG A 151 -2.42 7.43 15.89
CA ARG A 151 -1.27 7.77 16.74
C ARG A 151 0.01 7.96 15.91
N ALA A 152 0.26 7.09 14.97
CA ALA A 152 1.44 7.18 14.10
C ALA A 152 1.41 8.43 13.23
N CYS A 153 0.26 8.79 12.64
CA CYS A 153 0.11 10.05 11.89
C CYS A 153 0.33 11.28 12.78
N SER A 154 -0.19 11.27 14.01
CA SER A 154 0.07 12.33 14.98
C SER A 154 1.56 12.43 15.40
N ALA A 155 2.30 11.34 15.26
CA ALA A 155 3.74 11.28 15.53
C ALA A 155 4.63 11.50 14.29
N GLY A 156 4.04 11.94 13.14
CA GLY A 156 4.78 12.30 11.94
C GLY A 156 4.81 11.23 10.85
N LEU A 157 4.04 10.14 10.95
CA LEU A 157 3.89 9.20 9.84
C LEU A 157 3.11 9.89 8.71
N HIS A 158 3.67 9.86 7.52
CA HIS A 158 2.96 10.24 6.30
C HIS A 158 2.10 9.07 5.81
N ALA A 159 0.79 9.26 5.75
CA ALA A 159 -0.14 8.26 5.25
C ALA A 159 -0.79 8.75 3.96
N GLN A 160 -0.60 8.02 2.86
CA GLN A 160 -1.23 8.34 1.56
C GLN A 160 -1.90 7.10 0.97
N ALA A 161 -2.91 7.32 0.15
CA ALA A 161 -3.67 6.27 -0.50
C ALA A 161 -3.85 6.56 -1.99
N TYR A 162 -3.71 5.52 -2.80
CA TYR A 162 -3.85 5.59 -4.25
C TYR A 162 -4.79 4.49 -4.75
N ALA A 163 -5.77 4.88 -5.54
CA ALA A 163 -6.66 3.98 -6.25
C ALA A 163 -6.16 3.75 -7.67
N PHE A 164 -6.22 2.50 -8.13
CA PHE A 164 -5.83 2.08 -9.47
C PHE A 164 -7.00 1.39 -10.15
N ARG A 165 -7.31 1.80 -11.37
CA ARG A 165 -8.26 1.06 -12.19
C ARG A 165 -7.59 -0.21 -12.72
N VAL A 166 -8.21 -1.35 -12.47
CA VAL A 166 -7.76 -2.65 -13.01
C VAL A 166 -8.60 -2.97 -14.25
N THR A 167 -7.97 -3.49 -15.29
CA THR A 167 -8.61 -3.99 -16.50
C THR A 167 -7.96 -5.30 -16.91
N PRO A 168 -8.54 -6.08 -17.84
CA PRO A 168 -7.88 -7.27 -18.38
C PRO A 168 -6.52 -7.01 -19.03
N GLU A 169 -6.30 -5.79 -19.55
CA GLU A 169 -5.08 -5.37 -20.21
C GLU A 169 -4.00 -4.92 -19.23
N GLY A 170 -4.38 -4.59 -18.00
CA GLY A 170 -3.44 -4.16 -16.97
C GLY A 170 -4.01 -3.21 -15.92
N VAL A 171 -3.12 -2.45 -15.32
CA VAL A 171 -3.44 -1.46 -14.29
C VAL A 171 -3.17 -0.07 -14.83
N GLY A 172 -4.18 0.78 -14.75
CA GLY A 172 -4.11 2.17 -15.22
C GLY A 172 -3.28 3.09 -14.32
N ASP A 173 -3.40 4.39 -14.58
CA ASP A 173 -2.70 5.40 -13.82
C ASP A 173 -3.28 5.54 -12.40
N PRO A 174 -2.44 5.93 -11.44
CA PRO A 174 -2.86 6.16 -10.08
C PRO A 174 -3.76 7.39 -9.96
N ARG A 175 -4.68 7.31 -9.02
CA ARG A 175 -5.43 8.45 -8.54
C ARG A 175 -5.29 8.52 -7.03
N GLU A 176 -4.72 9.61 -6.54
CA GLU A 176 -4.68 9.85 -5.09
C GLU A 176 -6.10 9.96 -4.54
N ILE A 177 -6.32 9.36 -3.39
CA ILE A 177 -7.58 9.43 -2.65
C ILE A 177 -7.31 9.90 -1.22
N PRO A 178 -8.21 10.70 -0.62
CA PRO A 178 -8.05 11.17 0.74
C PRO A 178 -7.87 10.03 1.74
N VAL A 179 -7.03 10.23 2.76
CA VAL A 179 -6.87 9.35 3.91
C VAL A 179 -7.61 9.97 5.09
N GLU A 180 -8.68 9.33 5.54
CA GLU A 180 -9.48 9.75 6.69
C GLU A 180 -9.25 8.77 7.84
N THR A 181 -8.39 9.12 8.77
CA THR A 181 -8.06 8.25 9.92
C THR A 181 -9.11 8.33 11.04
N GLY A 182 -10.10 9.22 10.94
CA GLY A 182 -11.04 9.53 12.02
C GLY A 182 -10.44 10.56 13.00
N ARG A 183 -11.27 11.06 13.91
CA ARG A 183 -10.78 11.93 15.00
C ARG A 183 -10.08 11.07 16.05
N PRO A 184 -9.04 11.63 16.73
CA PRO A 184 -8.41 10.97 17.86
C PRO A 184 -9.40 10.77 19.01
#